data_5b1c57d85aabf9614ca598a796c793e9
#
_entry.id   5b1c57d85aabf9614ca598a796c793e9
#
_cell.length_a   1.000
_cell.length_b   1.000
_cell.length_c   1.000
_cell.angle_alpha   90.00
_cell.angle_beta   90.00
_cell.angle_gamma   90.00
#
_symmetry.space_group_name_H-M   'P 1'
#
loop_
_entity.id
_entity.type
_entity.pdbx_description
1 polymer ?
#
loop_
_entity_poly.entity_id
_entity_poly.type
_entity_poly.pdbx_seq_one_letter_code
_entity_poly.pdbx_strand_id
1 'polypeptide(L)'
;PAEDNDYVAQSLTGQTIPAGSSTYVFDVLINGDPVVEPNETFFVDVTNVSGTGVTVIDGQGQGTIVNDDITPSFIHDVQGSGAVTPMPGETVSVEGAVIGDFQAATQTRGFFLQEEDADHDADPATSEGIFVFCNTCPTAVAEGQRLQVTGTVSEFFGATEITASTAGSVVVTEAGNHLAEATPAPIDLPIAGVV
;
A
#
# COMPACT_ATOMS: atom_id res chain seq x y z
N PRO A 1 -11.08 -10.31 17.46
CA PRO A 1 -10.17 -10.37 18.59
C PRO A 1 -8.80 -9.95 18.10
N ALA A 2 -8.24 -8.88 18.68
CA ALA A 2 -6.93 -8.38 18.35
C ALA A 2 -5.87 -9.45 18.71
N GLU A 3 -5.60 -10.34 17.80
CA GLU A 3 -4.61 -11.41 17.97
C GLU A 3 -3.23 -10.94 17.50
N ASP A 4 -3.17 -9.88 16.68
CA ASP A 4 -1.97 -9.43 15.96
C ASP A 4 -1.47 -8.03 16.36
N ASN A 5 -1.95 -7.51 17.50
CA ASN A 5 -1.50 -6.23 18.06
C ASN A 5 -1.99 -4.97 17.31
N ASP A 6 -3.20 -5.03 16.74
CA ASP A 6 -3.80 -3.97 15.90
C ASP A 6 -4.10 -2.67 16.64
N TYR A 7 -4.10 -2.68 17.95
CA TYR A 7 -4.25 -1.50 18.77
C TYR A 7 -3.50 -1.59 20.09
N VAL A 8 -3.20 -0.44 20.66
CA VAL A 8 -2.57 -0.36 21.99
C VAL A 8 -3.64 -0.47 23.07
N ALA A 9 -3.72 -1.64 23.70
CA ALA A 9 -4.60 -1.84 24.84
C ALA A 9 -4.21 -0.93 26.00
N GLN A 10 -5.18 -0.20 26.55
CA GLN A 10 -4.94 0.70 27.69
C GLN A 10 -6.09 0.68 28.68
N SER A 11 -5.77 1.08 29.91
CA SER A 11 -6.75 1.21 30.98
C SER A 11 -6.49 2.53 31.71
N LEU A 12 -7.52 3.37 31.75
CA LEU A 12 -7.49 4.66 32.48
C LEU A 12 -8.31 4.56 33.74
N THR A 13 -7.75 5.05 34.85
CA THR A 13 -8.44 5.09 36.14
C THR A 13 -8.53 6.53 36.66
N GLY A 14 -9.53 6.81 37.48
CA GLY A 14 -9.69 8.14 38.11
C GLY A 14 -10.05 9.26 37.14
N GLN A 15 -10.64 8.91 35.98
CA GLN A 15 -11.07 9.89 35.00
C GLN A 15 -12.35 10.61 35.50
N THR A 16 -12.46 11.89 35.17
CA THR A 16 -13.58 12.74 35.61
C THR A 16 -14.16 13.48 34.43
N ILE A 17 -15.46 13.47 34.28
CA ILE A 17 -16.17 14.41 33.39
C ILE A 17 -16.27 15.73 34.17
N PRO A 18 -15.64 16.83 33.76
CA PRO A 18 -15.70 18.11 34.49
C PRO A 18 -17.11 18.66 34.60
N ALA A 19 -17.38 19.42 35.66
CA ALA A 19 -18.65 20.10 35.82
C ALA A 19 -18.93 21.03 34.62
N GLY A 20 -20.09 20.88 33.98
CA GLY A 20 -20.49 21.60 32.77
C GLY A 20 -20.05 20.93 31.45
N SER A 21 -19.28 19.85 31.49
CA SER A 21 -19.02 18.98 30.34
C SER A 21 -20.01 17.82 30.31
N SER A 22 -20.34 17.37 29.10
CA SER A 22 -21.18 16.19 28.88
C SER A 22 -20.40 15.01 28.28
N THR A 23 -19.11 15.23 27.99
CA THR A 23 -18.29 14.23 27.28
C THR A 23 -16.92 14.10 27.94
N TYR A 24 -16.35 12.92 27.83
CA TYR A 24 -14.94 12.61 28.03
C TYR A 24 -14.42 11.89 26.79
N VAL A 25 -13.29 12.34 26.26
CA VAL A 25 -12.66 11.74 25.08
C VAL A 25 -11.63 10.73 25.55
N PHE A 26 -11.66 9.57 24.93
CA PHE A 26 -10.72 8.50 25.13
C PHE A 26 -10.18 8.07 23.77
N ASP A 27 -8.88 8.18 23.59
CA ASP A 27 -8.21 7.83 22.32
C ASP A 27 -7.68 6.41 22.39
N VAL A 28 -7.97 5.61 21.38
CA VAL A 28 -7.36 4.29 21.15
C VAL A 28 -6.39 4.41 19.99
N LEU A 29 -5.13 4.10 20.25
CA LEU A 29 -4.11 4.09 19.21
C LEU A 29 -4.21 2.79 18.42
N ILE A 30 -4.45 2.91 17.12
CA ILE A 30 -4.44 1.80 16.17
C ILE A 30 -3.02 1.65 15.62
N ASN A 31 -2.53 0.43 15.56
CA ASN A 31 -1.28 0.08 14.89
C ASN A 31 -1.63 -0.33 13.45
N GLY A 32 -0.98 0.26 12.48
CA GLY A 32 -1.08 -0.16 11.08
C GLY A 32 0.09 -1.09 10.73
N ASP A 33 -0.18 -2.05 9.86
CA ASP A 33 0.82 -2.93 9.26
C ASP A 33 0.40 -3.22 7.79
N PRO A 34 1.19 -3.88 6.97
CA PRO A 34 0.89 -4.15 5.57
C PRO A 34 0.15 -5.49 5.33
N VAL A 35 -0.35 -6.14 6.36
CA VAL A 35 -1.01 -7.44 6.26
C VAL A 35 -2.49 -7.27 5.94
N VAL A 36 -2.94 -7.86 4.84
CA VAL A 36 -4.36 -7.85 4.46
C VAL A 36 -5.16 -8.72 5.42
N GLU A 37 -6.02 -8.11 6.20
CA GLU A 37 -6.81 -8.77 7.22
C GLU A 37 -8.32 -8.44 7.10
N PRO A 38 -9.21 -9.26 7.67
CA PRO A 38 -10.60 -8.86 7.79
C PRO A 38 -10.76 -7.67 8.74
N ASN A 39 -11.78 -6.82 8.52
CA ASN A 39 -12.13 -5.80 9.49
C ASN A 39 -12.31 -6.39 10.89
N GLU A 40 -11.71 -5.77 11.88
CA GLU A 40 -11.74 -6.21 13.26
C GLU A 40 -12.48 -5.25 14.18
N THR A 41 -12.75 -5.70 15.40
CA THR A 41 -13.47 -4.88 16.38
C THR A 41 -12.80 -4.95 17.75
N PHE A 42 -12.77 -3.80 18.42
CA PHE A 42 -12.38 -3.71 19.82
C PHE A 42 -13.50 -3.10 20.67
N PHE A 43 -13.41 -3.31 21.98
CA PHE A 43 -14.39 -2.79 22.93
C PHE A 43 -13.72 -1.85 23.92
N VAL A 44 -14.47 -0.81 24.29
CA VAL A 44 -14.12 0.11 25.38
C VAL A 44 -15.17 -0.06 26.48
N ASP A 45 -14.73 -0.54 27.63
CA ASP A 45 -15.60 -0.77 28.78
C ASP A 45 -15.51 0.37 29.80
N VAL A 46 -16.63 0.90 30.18
CA VAL A 46 -16.77 1.89 31.26
C VAL A 46 -17.17 1.17 32.56
N THR A 47 -16.22 1.10 33.49
CA THR A 47 -16.43 0.37 34.76
C THR A 47 -16.26 1.30 35.96
N ASN A 48 -16.80 0.89 37.12
CA ASN A 48 -16.59 1.56 38.40
C ASN A 48 -17.00 3.05 38.42
N VAL A 49 -18.07 3.40 37.73
CA VAL A 49 -18.59 4.77 37.72
C VAL A 49 -19.16 5.13 39.08
N SER A 50 -18.78 6.30 39.61
CA SER A 50 -19.26 6.81 40.89
C SER A 50 -19.74 8.26 40.76
N GLY A 51 -20.75 8.62 41.49
CA GLY A 51 -21.33 9.98 41.55
C GLY A 51 -22.76 9.96 42.05
N THR A 52 -23.21 11.06 42.68
CA THR A 52 -24.58 11.16 43.15
C THR A 52 -25.54 11.26 41.99
N GLY A 53 -26.45 10.28 41.85
CA GLY A 53 -27.44 10.26 40.75
C GLY A 53 -26.91 9.82 39.39
N VAL A 54 -25.73 9.24 39.35
CA VAL A 54 -25.15 8.71 38.11
C VAL A 54 -25.58 7.26 37.93
N THR A 55 -25.97 6.92 36.70
CA THR A 55 -26.30 5.55 36.28
C THR A 55 -25.62 5.29 34.94
N VAL A 56 -24.96 4.14 34.79
CA VAL A 56 -24.46 3.67 33.50
C VAL A 56 -25.63 3.02 32.75
N ILE A 57 -26.03 3.61 31.65
CA ILE A 57 -27.10 3.07 30.78
C ILE A 57 -26.49 2.08 29.77
N ASP A 58 -25.36 2.44 29.20
CA ASP A 58 -24.57 1.62 28.33
C ASP A 58 -23.09 1.75 28.77
N GLY A 59 -22.50 0.65 29.13
CA GLY A 59 -21.13 0.59 29.69
C GLY A 59 -20.10 0.09 28.70
N GLN A 60 -20.50 -0.20 27.45
CA GLN A 60 -19.55 -0.73 26.46
C GLN A 60 -19.73 -0.03 25.11
N GLY A 61 -18.64 0.54 24.59
CA GLY A 61 -18.55 1.03 23.22
C GLY A 61 -17.78 0.05 22.35
N GLN A 62 -18.15 -0.06 21.07
CA GLN A 62 -17.44 -0.85 20.06
C GLN A 62 -16.80 0.06 19.03
N GLY A 63 -15.51 -0.14 18.75
CA GLY A 63 -14.81 0.41 17.60
C GLY A 63 -14.59 -0.66 16.53
N THR A 64 -14.43 -0.25 15.28
CA THR A 64 -14.05 -1.12 14.18
C THR A 64 -12.72 -0.64 13.59
N ILE A 65 -11.78 -1.56 13.48
CA ILE A 65 -10.54 -1.39 12.70
C ILE A 65 -10.88 -1.88 11.30
N VAL A 66 -10.80 -1.00 10.35
CA VAL A 66 -11.09 -1.33 8.94
C VAL A 66 -9.79 -1.67 8.26
N ASN A 67 -9.73 -2.83 7.60
CA ASN A 67 -8.60 -3.17 6.77
C ASN A 67 -8.47 -2.14 5.63
N ASP A 68 -7.31 -1.51 5.52
CA ASP A 68 -6.94 -0.58 4.45
C ASP A 68 -5.77 -1.09 3.60
N ASP A 69 -5.35 -2.33 3.83
CA ASP A 69 -4.31 -3.01 3.07
C ASP A 69 -4.87 -3.64 1.79
N ILE A 70 -4.04 -3.67 0.77
CA ILE A 70 -4.38 -4.18 -0.55
C ILE A 70 -3.55 -5.43 -0.80
N THR A 71 -4.20 -6.52 -1.21
CA THR A 71 -3.49 -7.73 -1.63
C THR A 71 -2.52 -7.40 -2.75
N PRO A 72 -1.22 -7.73 -2.62
CA PRO A 72 -0.26 -7.52 -3.69
C PRO A 72 -0.71 -8.24 -4.97
N SER A 73 -0.58 -7.54 -6.08
CA SER A 73 -0.80 -8.06 -7.44
C SER A 73 0.55 -8.23 -8.12
N PHE A 74 0.67 -9.19 -9.01
CA PHE A 74 1.85 -9.28 -9.85
C PHE A 74 1.84 -8.21 -10.94
N ILE A 75 3.02 -7.73 -11.34
CA ILE A 75 3.14 -6.72 -12.40
C ILE A 75 2.62 -7.28 -13.73
N HIS A 76 2.90 -8.54 -14.03
CA HIS A 76 2.41 -9.21 -15.23
C HIS A 76 0.87 -9.30 -15.28
N ASP A 77 0.19 -9.47 -14.13
CA ASP A 77 -1.28 -9.43 -14.04
C ASP A 77 -1.81 -8.02 -14.32
N VAL A 78 -1.15 -6.99 -13.79
CA VAL A 78 -1.51 -5.58 -14.03
C VAL A 78 -1.28 -5.19 -15.49
N GLN A 79 -0.20 -5.64 -16.10
CA GLN A 79 0.11 -5.40 -17.51
C GLN A 79 -0.86 -6.16 -18.43
N GLY A 80 -1.11 -7.43 -18.11
CA GLY A 80 -1.87 -8.33 -18.95
C GLY A 80 -1.17 -8.64 -20.28
N SER A 81 -1.77 -9.52 -21.07
CA SER A 81 -1.26 -9.95 -22.39
C SER A 81 -1.84 -9.17 -23.58
N GLY A 82 -2.62 -8.13 -23.30
CA GLY A 82 -3.31 -7.31 -24.32
C GLY A 82 -2.60 -6.01 -24.65
N ALA A 83 -3.21 -5.22 -25.52
CA ALA A 83 -2.74 -3.87 -25.86
C ALA A 83 -3.08 -2.82 -24.77
N VAL A 84 -3.87 -3.19 -23.78
CA VAL A 84 -4.28 -2.37 -22.65
C VAL A 84 -4.38 -3.26 -21.41
N THR A 85 -4.17 -2.66 -20.25
CA THR A 85 -4.31 -3.35 -18.96
C THR A 85 -5.71 -3.95 -18.76
N PRO A 86 -5.84 -5.13 -18.13
CA PRO A 86 -7.14 -5.64 -17.68
C PRO A 86 -7.71 -4.88 -16.47
N MET A 87 -6.93 -4.02 -15.80
CA MET A 87 -7.26 -3.36 -14.52
C MET A 87 -7.32 -1.81 -14.61
N PRO A 88 -7.94 -1.21 -15.64
CA PRO A 88 -7.92 0.24 -15.82
C PRO A 88 -8.68 0.95 -14.71
N GLY A 89 -8.03 1.86 -13.99
CA GLY A 89 -8.62 2.64 -12.91
C GLY A 89 -8.68 1.92 -11.56
N GLU A 90 -8.23 0.68 -11.47
CA GLU A 90 -8.14 -0.04 -10.21
C GLU A 90 -6.96 0.45 -9.38
N THR A 91 -7.06 0.33 -8.07
CA THR A 91 -5.93 0.53 -7.16
C THR A 91 -5.30 -0.83 -6.89
N VAL A 92 -4.00 -0.92 -7.16
CA VAL A 92 -3.21 -2.13 -6.97
C VAL A 92 -2.03 -1.87 -6.05
N SER A 93 -1.51 -2.92 -5.44
CA SER A 93 -0.21 -2.93 -4.75
C SER A 93 0.69 -3.93 -5.47
N VAL A 94 1.86 -3.51 -5.92
CA VAL A 94 2.84 -4.36 -6.60
C VAL A 94 4.18 -4.29 -5.88
N GLU A 95 4.95 -5.37 -5.97
CA GLU A 95 6.32 -5.42 -5.47
C GLU A 95 7.30 -5.64 -6.61
N GLY A 96 8.55 -5.20 -6.43
CA GLY A 96 9.60 -5.42 -7.40
C GLY A 96 10.87 -4.60 -7.14
N ALA A 97 11.87 -4.82 -7.96
CA ALA A 97 13.13 -4.08 -7.93
C ALA A 97 13.09 -2.84 -8.84
N VAL A 98 13.66 -1.74 -8.39
CA VAL A 98 13.85 -0.53 -9.22
C VAL A 98 14.93 -0.80 -10.25
N ILE A 99 14.57 -0.80 -11.52
CA ILE A 99 15.51 -1.01 -12.65
C ILE A 99 15.92 0.28 -13.36
N GLY A 100 15.27 1.40 -13.02
CA GLY A 100 15.65 2.72 -13.55
C GLY A 100 14.94 3.84 -12.80
N ASP A 101 15.71 4.82 -12.31
CA ASP A 101 15.21 6.00 -11.60
C ASP A 101 15.21 7.23 -12.51
N PHE A 102 14.03 7.81 -12.74
CA PHE A 102 13.79 8.99 -13.56
C PHE A 102 12.88 9.99 -12.85
N GLN A 103 12.98 10.08 -11.52
CA GLN A 103 12.12 10.90 -10.65
C GLN A 103 12.33 12.41 -10.84
N ALA A 104 13.46 12.85 -11.40
CA ALA A 104 13.75 14.26 -11.55
C ALA A 104 12.69 15.00 -12.40
N ALA A 105 12.38 16.25 -12.04
CA ALA A 105 11.38 17.08 -12.72
C ALA A 105 11.68 17.33 -14.22
N THR A 106 12.92 17.14 -14.64
CA THR A 106 13.39 17.26 -16.03
C THR A 106 13.35 15.93 -16.78
N GLN A 107 12.95 14.85 -16.12
CA GLN A 107 12.80 13.50 -16.65
C GLN A 107 11.32 13.09 -16.71
N THR A 108 11.03 11.79 -16.67
CA THR A 108 9.66 11.27 -16.74
C THR A 108 8.87 11.35 -15.43
N ARG A 109 9.52 11.81 -14.34
CA ARG A 109 8.92 11.99 -13.00
C ARG A 109 8.37 10.69 -12.43
N GLY A 110 9.11 9.62 -12.59
CA GLY A 110 8.77 8.29 -12.15
C GLY A 110 9.97 7.37 -12.19
N PHE A 111 9.71 6.09 -12.07
CA PHE A 111 10.73 5.06 -12.11
C PHE A 111 10.17 3.78 -12.72
N PHE A 112 11.05 2.88 -13.16
CA PHE A 112 10.67 1.55 -13.62
C PHE A 112 10.87 0.54 -12.52
N LEU A 113 9.84 -0.27 -12.30
CA LEU A 113 9.83 -1.40 -11.39
C LEU A 113 9.74 -2.69 -12.21
N GLN A 114 10.44 -3.72 -11.77
CA GLN A 114 10.39 -5.05 -12.38
C GLN A 114 10.23 -6.10 -11.30
N GLU A 115 9.38 -7.08 -11.56
CA GLU A 115 9.24 -8.28 -10.73
C GLU A 115 10.55 -9.05 -10.65
N GLU A 116 10.69 -9.78 -9.57
CA GLU A 116 11.79 -10.70 -9.37
C GLU A 116 11.57 -11.97 -10.17
N ASP A 117 12.67 -12.62 -10.54
CA ASP A 117 12.65 -13.85 -11.34
C ASP A 117 11.81 -14.97 -10.72
N ALA A 118 11.64 -14.95 -9.40
CA ALA A 118 10.82 -15.91 -8.68
C ALA A 118 9.31 -15.72 -8.89
N ASP A 119 8.91 -14.51 -9.27
CA ASP A 119 7.50 -14.11 -9.42
C ASP A 119 7.09 -14.02 -10.90
N HIS A 120 8.04 -14.16 -11.82
CA HIS A 120 7.77 -14.16 -13.25
C HIS A 120 6.78 -15.25 -13.64
N ASP A 121 5.83 -14.91 -14.51
CA ASP A 121 5.02 -15.91 -15.17
C ASP A 121 5.79 -16.54 -16.37
N ALA A 122 5.18 -17.50 -17.02
CA ALA A 122 5.77 -18.16 -18.20
C ALA A 122 5.16 -17.63 -19.51
N ASP A 123 4.33 -16.59 -19.48
CA ASP A 123 3.65 -16.05 -20.65
C ASP A 123 4.52 -14.97 -21.32
N PRO A 124 5.06 -15.21 -22.52
CA PRO A 124 5.87 -14.20 -23.22
C PRO A 124 5.06 -13.00 -23.73
N ALA A 125 3.73 -13.01 -23.56
CA ALA A 125 2.85 -11.92 -23.96
C ALA A 125 2.61 -10.90 -22.84
N THR A 126 2.99 -11.21 -21.62
CA THR A 126 2.95 -10.30 -20.46
C THR A 126 4.28 -9.58 -20.27
N SER A 127 4.31 -8.58 -19.42
CA SER A 127 5.53 -7.84 -19.05
C SER A 127 5.72 -7.88 -17.55
N GLU A 128 6.91 -8.25 -17.12
CA GLU A 128 7.32 -8.25 -15.71
C GLU A 128 7.75 -6.86 -15.22
N GLY A 129 7.70 -5.86 -16.08
CA GLY A 129 8.10 -4.49 -15.77
C GLY A 129 6.98 -3.49 -15.97
N ILE A 130 6.92 -2.46 -15.12
CA ILE A 130 5.92 -1.39 -15.18
C ILE A 130 6.55 -0.05 -14.86
N PHE A 131 6.03 1.01 -15.49
CA PHE A 131 6.39 2.37 -15.13
C PHE A 131 5.51 2.86 -13.98
N VAL A 132 6.14 3.46 -12.97
CA VAL A 132 5.47 4.12 -11.86
C VAL A 132 5.58 5.63 -12.01
N PHE A 133 4.48 6.28 -12.33
CA PHE A 133 4.40 7.74 -12.41
C PHE A 133 4.06 8.33 -11.05
N CYS A 134 4.85 9.27 -10.57
CA CYS A 134 4.60 9.91 -9.28
C CYS A 134 4.58 11.45 -9.33
N ASN A 135 4.85 12.08 -10.46
CA ASN A 135 4.88 13.53 -10.68
C ASN A 135 5.78 14.30 -9.68
N THR A 136 5.41 14.28 -8.40
CA THR A 136 6.26 14.66 -7.26
C THR A 136 6.32 13.44 -6.37
N CYS A 137 7.40 12.67 -6.54
CA CYS A 137 7.50 11.37 -5.88
C CYS A 137 7.53 11.51 -4.36
N PRO A 138 6.68 10.79 -3.63
CA PRO A 138 6.61 10.88 -2.17
C PRO A 138 7.85 10.30 -1.48
N THR A 139 8.55 9.38 -2.16
CA THR A 139 9.74 8.69 -1.68
C THR A 139 10.82 8.77 -2.74
N ALA A 140 12.05 9.12 -2.35
CA ALA A 140 13.21 9.01 -3.23
C ALA A 140 13.62 7.53 -3.30
N VAL A 141 13.79 7.03 -4.52
CA VAL A 141 14.20 5.64 -4.77
C VAL A 141 15.57 5.60 -5.44
N ALA A 142 16.19 4.43 -5.44
CA ALA A 142 17.45 4.17 -6.15
C ALA A 142 17.38 2.81 -6.85
N GLU A 143 18.07 2.69 -7.98
CA GLU A 143 18.20 1.44 -8.70
C GLU A 143 18.71 0.30 -7.79
N GLY A 144 18.07 -0.85 -7.90
CA GLY A 144 18.33 -2.03 -7.11
C GLY A 144 17.57 -2.13 -5.79
N GLN A 145 16.92 -1.08 -5.31
CA GLN A 145 16.03 -1.19 -4.15
C GLN A 145 14.79 -2.01 -4.49
N ARG A 146 14.33 -2.81 -3.51
CA ARG A 146 13.03 -3.47 -3.58
C ARG A 146 11.97 -2.56 -2.99
N LEU A 147 10.88 -2.41 -3.69
CA LEU A 147 9.77 -1.53 -3.29
C LEU A 147 8.44 -2.27 -3.28
N GLN A 148 7.57 -1.82 -2.41
CA GLN A 148 6.12 -1.99 -2.56
C GLN A 148 5.54 -0.67 -3.05
N VAL A 149 4.71 -0.73 -4.10
CA VAL A 149 4.07 0.43 -4.72
C VAL A 149 2.57 0.22 -4.75
N THR A 150 1.83 1.13 -4.12
CA THR A 150 0.37 1.17 -4.16
C THR A 150 -0.08 2.37 -4.99
N GLY A 151 -0.89 2.14 -6.01
CA GLY A 151 -1.34 3.23 -6.88
C GLY A 151 -2.45 2.84 -7.83
N THR A 152 -2.90 3.81 -8.62
CA THR A 152 -3.98 3.62 -9.60
C THR A 152 -3.41 3.26 -10.96
N VAL A 153 -3.91 2.18 -11.55
CA VAL A 153 -3.51 1.73 -12.88
C VAL A 153 -4.13 2.63 -13.95
N SER A 154 -3.32 3.05 -14.91
CA SER A 154 -3.76 3.88 -16.04
C SER A 154 -3.01 3.53 -17.33
N GLU A 155 -3.62 3.89 -18.47
CA GLU A 155 -2.99 3.85 -19.78
C GLU A 155 -2.54 5.24 -20.17
N PHE A 156 -1.26 5.40 -20.45
CA PHE A 156 -0.70 6.65 -20.92
C PHE A 156 0.04 6.47 -22.24
N PHE A 157 -0.52 7.02 -23.33
CA PHE A 157 -0.02 6.86 -24.72
C PHE A 157 0.24 5.41 -25.14
N GLY A 158 -0.56 4.47 -24.65
CA GLY A 158 -0.47 3.04 -24.97
C GLY A 158 0.57 2.28 -24.14
N ALA A 159 1.00 2.85 -23.01
CA ALA A 159 1.77 2.16 -21.99
C ALA A 159 0.96 2.09 -20.69
N THR A 160 0.92 0.91 -20.10
CA THR A 160 0.33 0.73 -18.76
C THR A 160 1.27 1.31 -17.72
N GLU A 161 0.74 2.14 -16.82
CA GLU A 161 1.50 2.72 -15.70
C GLU A 161 0.69 2.69 -14.40
N ILE A 162 1.39 2.77 -13.27
CA ILE A 162 0.80 2.97 -11.94
C ILE A 162 1.06 4.41 -11.51
N THR A 163 0.00 5.15 -11.21
CA THR A 163 0.11 6.50 -10.61
C THR A 163 0.19 6.38 -9.09
N ALA A 164 1.34 6.74 -8.51
CA ALA A 164 1.66 6.63 -7.08
C ALA A 164 2.24 7.95 -6.54
N SER A 165 1.39 8.94 -6.28
CA SER A 165 1.81 10.31 -5.91
C SER A 165 1.44 10.72 -4.48
N THR A 166 0.82 9.85 -3.70
CA THR A 166 0.42 10.11 -2.31
C THR A 166 1.49 9.65 -1.31
N ALA A 167 1.54 10.25 -0.14
CA ALA A 167 2.42 9.80 0.94
C ALA A 167 2.08 8.34 1.31
N GLY A 168 3.10 7.50 1.45
CA GLY A 168 2.96 6.08 1.75
C GLY A 168 2.70 5.18 0.53
N SER A 169 2.43 5.75 -0.66
CA SER A 169 2.21 4.94 -1.88
C SER A 169 3.47 4.27 -2.43
N VAL A 170 4.65 4.65 -1.98
CA VAL A 170 5.93 4.04 -2.34
C VAL A 170 6.71 3.76 -1.07
N VAL A 171 6.92 2.49 -0.77
CA VAL A 171 7.62 2.01 0.42
C VAL A 171 8.86 1.22 -0.01
N VAL A 172 10.02 1.60 0.54
CA VAL A 172 11.25 0.81 0.36
C VAL A 172 11.21 -0.36 1.34
N THR A 173 11.02 -1.57 0.83
CA THR A 173 10.97 -2.80 1.64
C THR A 173 12.37 -3.32 1.92
N GLU A 174 13.27 -3.22 0.93
CA GLU A 174 14.67 -3.59 1.10
C GLU A 174 15.60 -2.58 0.41
N ALA A 175 16.61 -2.10 1.15
CA ALA A 175 17.56 -1.09 0.67
C ALA A 175 18.83 -1.70 0.03
N GLY A 176 18.76 -2.95 -0.41
CA GLY A 176 19.87 -3.67 -1.04
C GLY A 176 20.02 -3.36 -2.53
N ASN A 177 20.82 -4.19 -3.22
CA ASN A 177 20.89 -4.22 -4.68
C ASN A 177 20.34 -5.56 -5.17
N HIS A 178 19.10 -5.55 -5.61
CA HIS A 178 18.32 -6.72 -6.06
C HIS A 178 18.26 -6.83 -7.60
N LEU A 179 19.06 -6.05 -8.34
CA LEU A 179 19.07 -6.11 -9.82
C LEU A 179 19.43 -7.50 -10.39
N ALA A 180 20.14 -8.31 -9.61
CA ALA A 180 20.47 -9.68 -10.04
C ALA A 180 19.28 -10.64 -9.92
N GLU A 181 18.20 -10.23 -9.24
CA GLU A 181 16.97 -11.01 -9.01
C GLU A 181 15.85 -10.57 -9.97
N ALA A 182 16.09 -9.53 -10.76
CA ALA A 182 15.15 -8.96 -11.73
C ALA A 182 15.76 -9.02 -13.13
N THR A 183 15.87 -10.22 -13.70
CA THR A 183 16.49 -10.45 -15.00
C THR A 183 15.61 -9.89 -16.13
N PRO A 184 16.12 -9.00 -17.01
CA PRO A 184 15.35 -8.50 -18.14
C PRO A 184 14.94 -9.62 -19.08
N ALA A 185 13.68 -9.65 -19.50
CA ALA A 185 13.23 -10.57 -20.53
C ALA A 185 13.94 -10.29 -21.86
N PRO A 186 14.41 -11.31 -22.60
CA PRO A 186 15.00 -11.11 -23.92
C PRO A 186 13.92 -10.64 -24.89
N ILE A 187 14.12 -9.48 -25.51
CA ILE A 187 13.24 -8.99 -26.58
C ILE A 187 13.86 -9.38 -27.92
N ASP A 188 13.23 -10.29 -28.63
CA ASP A 188 13.53 -10.55 -30.03
C ASP A 188 12.91 -9.44 -30.89
N LEU A 189 13.68 -8.37 -31.09
CA LEU A 189 13.30 -7.35 -32.06
C LEU A 189 13.36 -7.96 -33.47
N PRO A 190 12.27 -7.92 -34.25
CA PRO A 190 12.31 -8.35 -35.63
C PRO A 190 13.26 -7.43 -36.40
N ILE A 191 14.47 -7.93 -36.76
CA ILE A 191 15.47 -7.20 -37.56
C ILE A 191 14.99 -7.05 -39.01
N ALA A 192 13.88 -7.66 -39.38
CA ALA A 192 13.33 -7.60 -40.72
C ALA A 192 12.45 -6.35 -40.90
N GLY A 193 13.04 -5.29 -41.47
CA GLY A 193 12.26 -4.18 -42.03
C GLY A 193 12.47 -2.81 -41.41
N VAL A 194 13.56 -2.57 -40.71
CA VAL A 194 14.01 -1.19 -40.49
C VAL A 194 14.69 -0.72 -41.76
N VAL A 195 13.92 -0.09 -42.63
CA VAL A 195 14.38 0.70 -43.78
C VAL A 195 14.14 2.16 -43.49
#